data_cfc9a585a6b8872b49030113d9138296
#
_entry.id   cfc9a585a6b8872b49030113d9138296
#
_cell.length_a   1.000
_cell.length_b   1.000
_cell.length_c   1.000
_cell.angle_alpha   90.00
_cell.angle_beta   90.00
_cell.angle_gamma   90.00
#
_symmetry.space_group_name_H-M   'P 1'
#
loop_
_entity.id
_entity.type
_entity.pdbx_description
1 polymer ?
#
loop_
_entity_poly.entity_id
_entity_poly.type
_entity_poly.pdbx_seq_one_letter_code
_entity_poly.pdbx_strand_id
1 'polypeptide(L)'
;MLRLILVVLFVILYLIFGIPVLMTEWLIGRSHPASSDLRQLRMVQWAFRTVLFLSGTKLTVIGEEHVPKDEPVLYIANHRSYFDIIITYARCPRLTGYIAKKSMRHVPLLSTWMKRLHCLFINREDTREALKTILAGIDNIKNGISMCIFPEGTRNKTDELLPFKEGSFKMAEKTGCAVIPIAISHSADIFENHFPLIRPASVIVEYGEPIWPKELKAAGNKKTGAVCQEAILAMLKKHSG
;
A
#
# COMPACT_ATOMS: atom_id res chain seq x y z
N MET A 1 20.70 14.39 8.29
CA MET A 1 21.62 13.26 8.03
C MET A 1 21.43 12.13 9.04
N LEU A 2 21.50 12.36 10.36
CA LEU A 2 21.42 11.28 11.36
C LEU A 2 20.20 10.36 11.18
N ARG A 3 18.98 10.92 10.99
CA ARG A 3 17.75 10.10 10.78
C ARG A 3 17.83 9.22 9.54
N LEU A 4 18.38 9.72 8.42
CA LEU A 4 18.59 8.92 7.22
C LEU A 4 19.52 7.74 7.50
N ILE A 5 20.65 8.00 8.18
CA ILE A 5 21.62 6.95 8.53
C ILE A 5 20.96 5.90 9.42
N LEU A 6 20.21 6.32 10.45
CA LEU A 6 19.52 5.39 11.35
C LEU A 6 18.48 4.55 10.63
N VAL A 7 17.66 5.16 9.75
CA VAL A 7 16.65 4.44 8.97
C VAL A 7 17.31 3.46 8.00
N VAL A 8 18.32 3.88 7.24
CA VAL A 8 19.01 3.02 6.28
C VAL A 8 19.72 1.87 7.00
N LEU A 9 20.44 2.15 8.08
CA LEU A 9 21.11 1.14 8.89
C LEU A 9 20.09 0.12 9.44
N PHE A 10 18.98 0.60 10.01
CA PHE A 10 17.92 -0.26 10.51
C PHE A 10 17.35 -1.15 9.41
N VAL A 11 17.04 -0.61 8.23
CA VAL A 11 16.50 -1.39 7.11
C VAL A 11 17.49 -2.46 6.65
N ILE A 12 18.78 -2.12 6.52
CA ILE A 12 19.83 -3.08 6.14
C ILE A 12 19.93 -4.20 7.19
N LEU A 13 20.00 -3.85 8.47
CA LEU A 13 20.07 -4.84 9.56
C LEU A 13 18.81 -5.71 9.58
N TYR A 14 17.61 -5.12 9.44
CA TYR A 14 16.36 -5.87 9.36
C TYR A 14 16.36 -6.88 8.21
N LEU A 15 16.83 -6.49 7.02
CA LEU A 15 16.88 -7.39 5.87
C LEU A 15 17.90 -8.52 6.09
N ILE A 16 19.07 -8.25 6.67
CA ILE A 16 20.10 -9.25 6.94
C ILE A 16 19.65 -10.22 8.04
N PHE A 17 19.26 -9.70 9.20
CA PHE A 17 18.80 -10.52 10.33
C PHE A 17 17.43 -11.18 10.06
N GLY A 18 16.69 -10.70 9.07
CA GLY A 18 15.47 -11.32 8.57
C GLY A 18 15.71 -12.61 7.76
N ILE A 19 16.95 -12.89 7.30
CA ILE A 19 17.25 -14.10 6.50
C ILE A 19 16.90 -15.39 7.24
N PRO A 20 17.37 -15.65 8.47
CA PRO A 20 16.99 -16.84 9.24
C PRO A 20 15.47 -16.96 9.41
N VAL A 21 14.79 -15.82 9.63
CA VAL A 21 13.34 -15.78 9.76
C VAL A 21 12.66 -16.19 8.45
N LEU A 22 13.10 -15.63 7.32
CA LEU A 22 12.56 -16.03 6.00
C LEU A 22 12.74 -17.54 5.74
N MET A 23 13.87 -18.12 6.19
CA MET A 23 14.13 -19.56 6.06
C MET A 23 13.20 -20.38 6.96
N THR A 24 13.06 -20.02 8.22
CA THR A 24 12.16 -20.70 9.16
C THR A 24 10.70 -20.58 8.73
N GLU A 25 10.26 -19.39 8.34
CA GLU A 25 8.89 -19.18 7.84
C GLU A 25 8.64 -19.86 6.50
N TRP A 26 9.67 -20.06 5.68
CA TRP A 26 9.54 -20.89 4.46
C TRP A 26 9.29 -22.36 4.80
N LEU A 27 9.94 -22.90 5.83
CA LEU A 27 9.72 -24.28 6.29
C LEU A 27 8.33 -24.43 6.93
N ILE A 28 7.97 -23.54 7.85
CA ILE A 28 6.69 -23.55 8.57
C ILE A 28 5.52 -23.33 7.59
N GLY A 29 5.69 -22.45 6.63
CA GLY A 29 4.67 -22.11 5.65
C GLY A 29 4.25 -23.27 4.74
N ARG A 30 5.05 -24.36 4.67
CA ARG A 30 4.66 -25.58 3.97
C ARG A 30 3.52 -26.33 4.66
N SER A 31 3.47 -26.26 5.99
CA SER A 31 2.45 -26.98 6.79
C SER A 31 1.37 -26.04 7.32
N HIS A 32 1.71 -24.77 7.58
CA HIS A 32 0.84 -23.79 8.21
C HIS A 32 0.93 -22.43 7.49
N PRO A 33 0.48 -22.32 6.23
CA PRO A 33 0.66 -21.10 5.42
C PRO A 33 0.02 -19.86 6.05
N ALA A 34 -1.24 -19.93 6.47
CA ALA A 34 -1.96 -18.78 7.01
C ALA A 34 -1.30 -18.19 8.26
N SER A 35 -0.82 -19.02 9.18
CA SER A 35 -0.14 -18.53 10.39
C SER A 35 1.24 -17.96 10.09
N SER A 36 1.95 -18.52 9.10
CA SER A 36 3.23 -18.00 8.62
C SER A 36 3.04 -16.61 8.01
N ASP A 37 2.05 -16.43 7.16
CA ASP A 37 1.74 -15.15 6.51
C ASP A 37 1.41 -14.05 7.53
N LEU A 38 0.61 -14.38 8.57
CA LEU A 38 0.29 -13.42 9.62
C LEU A 38 1.50 -13.02 10.47
N ARG A 39 2.41 -13.97 10.79
CA ARG A 39 3.65 -13.63 11.50
C ARG A 39 4.53 -12.72 10.67
N GLN A 40 4.71 -13.01 9.40
CA GLN A 40 5.49 -12.19 8.47
C GLN A 40 4.88 -10.78 8.32
N LEU A 41 3.55 -10.67 8.22
CA LEU A 41 2.85 -9.39 8.21
C LEU A 41 3.19 -8.57 9.47
N ARG A 42 3.05 -9.16 10.66
CA ARG A 42 3.34 -8.47 11.93
C ARG A 42 4.80 -8.02 12.04
N MET A 43 5.73 -8.83 11.54
CA MET A 43 7.15 -8.48 11.53
C MET A 43 7.44 -7.28 10.63
N VAL A 44 6.87 -7.24 9.42
CA VAL A 44 7.03 -6.10 8.52
C VAL A 44 6.34 -4.86 9.07
N GLN A 45 5.17 -5.01 9.69
CA GLN A 45 4.50 -3.90 10.36
C GLN A 45 5.33 -3.33 11.52
N TRP A 46 5.95 -4.19 12.33
CA TRP A 46 6.88 -3.75 13.36
C TRP A 46 8.06 -2.97 12.76
N ALA A 47 8.69 -3.50 11.71
CA ALA A 47 9.78 -2.83 11.03
C ALA A 47 9.36 -1.46 10.48
N PHE A 48 8.19 -1.36 9.85
CA PHE A 48 7.69 -0.09 9.32
C PHE A 48 7.34 0.92 10.42
N ARG A 49 6.75 0.47 11.53
CA ARG A 49 6.54 1.33 12.71
C ARG A 49 7.86 1.85 13.26
N THR A 50 8.90 1.02 13.29
CA THR A 50 10.25 1.44 13.70
C THR A 50 10.83 2.47 12.75
N VAL A 51 10.68 2.30 11.44
CA VAL A 51 11.09 3.30 10.43
C VAL A 51 10.36 4.63 10.65
N LEU A 52 9.06 4.61 10.89
CA LEU A 52 8.27 5.82 11.19
C LEU A 52 8.74 6.50 12.47
N PHE A 53 9.05 5.74 13.51
CA PHE A 53 9.61 6.28 14.76
C PHE A 53 10.99 6.92 14.53
N LEU A 54 11.91 6.24 13.86
CA LEU A 54 13.26 6.75 13.56
C LEU A 54 13.23 7.98 12.65
N SER A 55 12.30 8.04 11.71
CA SER A 55 12.09 9.22 10.86
C SER A 55 11.52 10.41 11.64
N GLY A 56 10.91 10.18 12.80
CA GLY A 56 10.23 11.21 13.60
C GLY A 56 8.85 11.58 13.02
N THR A 57 8.24 10.70 12.24
CA THR A 57 6.92 10.92 11.65
C THR A 57 5.84 10.83 12.71
N LYS A 58 5.00 11.86 12.77
CA LYS A 58 3.77 11.88 13.57
C LYS A 58 2.58 11.60 12.66
N LEU A 59 1.77 10.61 13.01
CA LEU A 59 0.60 10.23 12.21
C LEU A 59 -0.68 10.68 12.91
N THR A 60 -1.54 11.37 12.14
CA THR A 60 -2.96 11.55 12.45
C THR A 60 -3.74 10.64 11.53
N VAL A 61 -4.56 9.75 12.08
CA VAL A 61 -5.33 8.76 11.33
C VAL A 61 -6.81 9.01 11.56
N ILE A 62 -7.57 9.07 10.47
CA ILE A 62 -9.00 9.39 10.46
C ILE A 62 -9.72 8.31 9.64
N GLY A 63 -10.88 7.85 10.10
CA GLY A 63 -11.76 6.96 9.35
C GLY A 63 -11.27 5.52 9.19
N GLU A 64 -10.24 5.08 9.93
CA GLU A 64 -9.74 3.70 9.86
C GLU A 64 -10.81 2.67 10.28
N GLU A 65 -11.77 3.09 11.10
CA GLU A 65 -12.94 2.31 11.51
C GLU A 65 -13.87 1.94 10.35
N HIS A 66 -13.85 2.68 9.24
CA HIS A 66 -14.66 2.41 8.05
C HIS A 66 -14.17 1.17 7.29
N VAL A 67 -12.92 0.75 7.52
CA VAL A 67 -12.34 -0.39 6.79
C VAL A 67 -12.95 -1.70 7.26
N PRO A 68 -13.60 -2.49 6.36
CA PRO A 68 -14.08 -3.83 6.68
C PRO A 68 -12.96 -4.73 7.20
N LYS A 69 -13.18 -5.40 8.35
CA LYS A 69 -12.15 -6.24 9.00
C LYS A 69 -12.27 -7.71 8.61
N ASP A 70 -13.45 -8.15 8.22
CA ASP A 70 -13.78 -9.56 8.03
C ASP A 70 -13.66 -10.02 6.57
N GLU A 71 -13.54 -9.10 5.63
CA GLU A 71 -13.46 -9.38 4.20
C GLU A 71 -12.29 -8.63 3.53
N PRO A 72 -11.77 -9.17 2.40
CA PRO A 72 -10.72 -8.52 1.65
C PRO A 72 -11.24 -7.28 0.93
N VAL A 73 -10.40 -6.25 0.87
CA VAL A 73 -10.71 -4.96 0.23
C VAL A 73 -9.63 -4.57 -0.78
N LEU A 74 -9.97 -3.64 -1.66
CA LEU A 74 -9.01 -2.96 -2.52
C LEU A 74 -8.72 -1.56 -1.98
N TYR A 75 -7.54 -1.35 -1.42
CA TYR A 75 -7.08 -0.03 -1.02
C TYR A 75 -6.60 0.76 -2.23
N ILE A 76 -7.07 1.99 -2.34
CA ILE A 76 -6.69 2.97 -3.38
C ILE A 76 -6.18 4.23 -2.69
N ALA A 77 -4.92 4.61 -2.95
CA ALA A 77 -4.32 5.78 -2.31
C ALA A 77 -3.63 6.68 -3.34
N ASN A 78 -3.52 7.99 -3.05
CA ASN A 78 -2.60 8.88 -3.74
C ASN A 78 -1.15 8.53 -3.40
N HIS A 79 -0.21 8.91 -4.25
CA HIS A 79 1.19 8.49 -4.10
C HIS A 79 2.17 9.64 -4.30
N ARG A 80 2.78 10.12 -3.21
CA ARG A 80 3.77 11.19 -3.22
C ARG A 80 5.13 10.79 -2.64
N SER A 81 5.15 9.76 -1.80
CA SER A 81 6.34 9.39 -1.04
C SER A 81 6.56 7.87 -1.00
N TYR A 82 7.80 7.46 -0.79
CA TYR A 82 8.10 6.09 -0.36
C TYR A 82 7.43 5.77 0.98
N PHE A 83 7.26 6.80 1.82
CA PHE A 83 6.63 6.64 3.13
C PHE A 83 5.13 6.31 3.05
N ASP A 84 4.45 6.59 1.93
CA ASP A 84 3.04 6.18 1.74
C ASP A 84 2.85 4.69 1.95
N ILE A 85 3.78 3.89 1.39
CA ILE A 85 3.75 2.42 1.54
C ILE A 85 4.02 2.04 2.99
N ILE A 86 5.03 2.65 3.63
CA ILE A 86 5.42 2.36 5.01
C ILE A 86 4.28 2.67 5.97
N ILE A 87 3.64 3.83 5.79
CA ILE A 87 2.53 4.31 6.61
C ILE A 87 1.32 3.40 6.48
N THR A 88 0.86 3.18 5.26
CA THR A 88 -0.38 2.41 5.02
C THR A 88 -0.19 0.93 5.37
N TYR A 89 0.96 0.34 5.05
CA TYR A 89 1.23 -1.07 5.37
C TYR A 89 1.33 -1.33 6.87
N ALA A 90 1.94 -0.42 7.64
CA ALA A 90 2.03 -0.52 9.10
C ALA A 90 0.66 -0.60 9.78
N ARG A 91 -0.42 -0.26 9.06
CA ARG A 91 -1.80 -0.18 9.56
C ARG A 91 -2.75 -1.20 8.94
N CYS A 92 -2.34 -2.00 7.96
CA CYS A 92 -3.20 -3.02 7.37
C CYS A 92 -3.74 -3.97 8.45
N PRO A 93 -5.07 -4.10 8.61
CA PRO A 93 -5.65 -4.95 9.66
C PRO A 93 -5.48 -6.45 9.36
N ARG A 94 -5.27 -6.78 8.10
CA ARG A 94 -5.16 -8.15 7.57
C ARG A 94 -4.10 -8.23 6.47
N LEU A 95 -3.84 -9.45 6.01
CA LEU A 95 -2.89 -9.71 4.93
C LEU A 95 -3.27 -8.89 3.68
N THR A 96 -2.32 -8.10 3.21
CA THR A 96 -2.52 -7.14 2.12
C THR A 96 -1.31 -7.17 1.18
N GLY A 97 -1.54 -7.51 -0.08
CA GLY A 97 -0.54 -7.42 -1.13
C GLY A 97 -0.52 -6.04 -1.79
N TYR A 98 0.66 -5.53 -2.11
CA TYR A 98 0.82 -4.25 -2.81
C TYR A 98 1.21 -4.46 -4.27
N ILE A 99 0.66 -3.62 -5.16
CA ILE A 99 1.09 -3.58 -6.57
C ILE A 99 2.31 -2.67 -6.67
N ALA A 100 3.48 -3.28 -6.86
CA ALA A 100 4.77 -2.59 -6.93
C ALA A 100 5.30 -2.52 -8.36
N LYS A 101 6.25 -1.59 -8.64
CA LYS A 101 6.94 -1.50 -9.93
C LYS A 101 7.77 -2.76 -10.19
N LYS A 102 7.79 -3.27 -11.44
CA LYS A 102 8.54 -4.48 -11.85
C LYS A 102 10.00 -4.47 -11.41
N SER A 103 10.67 -3.31 -11.42
CA SER A 103 12.08 -3.20 -10.99
C SER A 103 12.32 -3.60 -9.53
N MET A 104 11.32 -3.50 -8.65
CA MET A 104 11.44 -3.92 -7.24
C MET A 104 11.65 -5.43 -7.09
N ARG A 105 11.29 -6.22 -8.10
CA ARG A 105 11.51 -7.66 -8.14
C ARG A 105 13.01 -8.03 -8.06
N HIS A 106 13.87 -7.13 -8.50
CA HIS A 106 15.32 -7.34 -8.56
C HIS A 106 16.07 -6.84 -7.32
N VAL A 107 15.37 -6.25 -6.35
CA VAL A 107 16.00 -5.82 -5.08
C VAL A 107 16.13 -7.03 -4.16
N PRO A 108 17.35 -7.50 -3.87
CA PRO A 108 17.57 -8.70 -3.05
C PRO A 108 16.91 -8.56 -1.68
N LEU A 109 16.53 -9.68 -1.07
CA LEU A 109 15.87 -9.79 0.23
C LEU A 109 14.52 -9.05 0.29
N LEU A 110 14.47 -7.77 -0.09
CA LEU A 110 13.22 -7.00 -0.11
C LEU A 110 12.17 -7.67 -1.00
N SER A 111 12.55 -8.08 -2.22
CA SER A 111 11.62 -8.77 -3.13
C SER A 111 11.13 -10.10 -2.56
N THR A 112 11.94 -10.78 -1.73
CA THR A 112 11.54 -12.01 -1.05
C THR A 112 10.46 -11.72 0.00
N TRP A 113 10.67 -10.72 0.85
CA TRP A 113 9.64 -10.25 1.79
C TRP A 113 8.35 -9.83 1.09
N MET A 114 8.47 -9.06 0.01
CA MET A 114 7.32 -8.62 -0.78
C MET A 114 6.51 -9.79 -1.34
N LYS A 115 7.17 -10.81 -1.90
CA LYS A 115 6.50 -12.01 -2.41
C LYS A 115 5.79 -12.80 -1.32
N ARG A 116 6.42 -12.91 -0.14
CA ARG A 116 5.83 -13.57 1.03
C ARG A 116 4.57 -12.87 1.55
N LEU A 117 4.47 -11.57 1.30
CA LEU A 117 3.32 -10.75 1.65
C LEU A 117 2.37 -10.55 0.45
N HIS A 118 2.41 -11.46 -0.52
CA HIS A 118 1.55 -11.47 -1.70
C HIS A 118 1.60 -10.19 -2.55
N CYS A 119 2.70 -9.42 -2.46
CA CYS A 119 2.91 -8.27 -3.34
C CYS A 119 3.13 -8.74 -4.79
N LEU A 120 2.57 -7.99 -5.72
CA LEU A 120 2.66 -8.25 -7.15
C LEU A 120 3.49 -7.17 -7.84
N PHE A 121 4.19 -7.55 -8.92
CA PHE A 121 5.09 -6.65 -9.63
C PHE A 121 4.54 -6.35 -11.01
N ILE A 122 4.16 -5.08 -11.24
CA ILE A 122 3.53 -4.65 -12.49
C ILE A 122 4.56 -4.06 -13.47
N ASN A 123 4.51 -4.52 -14.71
CA ASN A 123 5.14 -3.85 -15.84
C ASN A 123 4.15 -2.86 -16.44
N ARG A 124 4.41 -1.56 -16.27
CA ARG A 124 3.50 -0.49 -16.73
C ARG A 124 3.64 -0.17 -18.20
N GLU A 125 4.72 -0.65 -18.83
CA GLU A 125 5.04 -0.43 -20.24
C GLU A 125 4.47 -1.54 -21.12
N ASP A 126 4.11 -2.69 -20.54
CA ASP A 126 3.52 -3.83 -21.23
C ASP A 126 2.11 -4.10 -20.71
N THR A 127 1.10 -3.78 -21.53
CA THR A 127 -0.31 -3.95 -21.19
C THR A 127 -0.68 -5.41 -20.92
N ARG A 128 -0.05 -6.38 -21.61
CA ARG A 128 -0.33 -7.81 -21.41
C ARG A 128 0.22 -8.30 -20.06
N GLU A 129 1.45 -7.91 -19.72
CA GLU A 129 2.04 -8.20 -18.41
C GLU A 129 1.26 -7.49 -17.28
N ALA A 130 0.87 -6.24 -17.49
CA ALA A 130 0.04 -5.50 -16.54
C ALA A 130 -1.31 -6.21 -16.29
N LEU A 131 -1.96 -6.67 -17.35
CA LEU A 131 -3.22 -7.43 -17.22
C LEU A 131 -3.02 -8.72 -16.40
N LYS A 132 -1.95 -9.49 -16.64
CA LYS A 132 -1.63 -10.68 -15.83
C LYS A 132 -1.47 -10.33 -14.36
N THR A 133 -0.84 -9.21 -14.05
CA THR A 133 -0.69 -8.74 -12.66
C THR A 133 -2.03 -8.39 -12.03
N ILE A 134 -2.93 -7.75 -12.76
CA ILE A 134 -4.29 -7.45 -12.28
C ILE A 134 -5.11 -8.73 -12.06
N LEU A 135 -5.00 -9.72 -12.95
CA LEU A 135 -5.66 -11.02 -12.77
C LEU A 135 -5.14 -11.75 -11.52
N ALA A 136 -3.83 -11.75 -11.28
CA ALA A 136 -3.26 -12.29 -10.05
C ALA A 136 -3.75 -11.55 -8.79
N GLY A 137 -3.97 -10.21 -8.88
CA GLY A 137 -4.59 -9.44 -7.80
C GLY A 137 -6.04 -9.82 -7.55
N ILE A 138 -6.81 -10.14 -8.60
CA ILE A 138 -8.17 -10.67 -8.48
C ILE A 138 -8.14 -12.01 -7.72
N ASP A 139 -7.20 -12.90 -8.07
CA ASP A 139 -7.07 -14.19 -7.40
C ASP A 139 -6.66 -14.03 -5.93
N ASN A 140 -5.76 -13.09 -5.60
CA ASN A 140 -5.44 -12.75 -4.22
C ASN A 140 -6.69 -12.35 -3.43
N ILE A 141 -7.52 -11.44 -3.97
CA ILE A 141 -8.75 -10.98 -3.30
C ILE A 141 -9.72 -12.17 -3.10
N LYS A 142 -9.91 -13.01 -4.10
CA LYS A 142 -10.76 -14.22 -4.00
C LYS A 142 -10.26 -15.18 -2.91
N ASN A 143 -8.94 -15.21 -2.67
CA ASN A 143 -8.31 -16.02 -1.62
C ASN A 143 -8.24 -15.30 -0.26
N GLY A 144 -8.99 -14.21 -0.07
CA GLY A 144 -9.09 -13.52 1.21
C GLY A 144 -7.95 -12.53 1.49
N ILE A 145 -7.11 -12.19 0.52
CA ILE A 145 -5.98 -11.27 0.67
C ILE A 145 -6.39 -9.91 0.10
N SER A 146 -6.34 -8.87 0.92
CA SER A 146 -6.56 -7.50 0.44
C SER A 146 -5.46 -7.06 -0.53
N MET A 147 -5.79 -6.13 -1.42
CA MET A 147 -4.80 -5.55 -2.33
C MET A 147 -4.71 -4.05 -2.14
N CYS A 148 -3.53 -3.48 -2.36
CA CYS A 148 -3.32 -2.03 -2.37
C CYS A 148 -2.65 -1.62 -3.67
N ILE A 149 -3.18 -0.57 -4.30
CA ILE A 149 -2.60 0.01 -5.52
C ILE A 149 -2.67 1.53 -5.48
N PHE A 150 -1.62 2.16 -5.99
CA PHE A 150 -1.56 3.59 -6.24
C PHE A 150 -1.91 3.84 -7.72
N PRO A 151 -3.14 4.26 -8.03
CA PRO A 151 -3.66 4.27 -9.41
C PRO A 151 -3.01 5.34 -10.29
N GLU A 152 -2.34 6.33 -9.71
CA GLU A 152 -1.51 7.30 -10.43
C GLU A 152 -0.38 6.61 -11.21
N GLY A 153 0.05 5.46 -10.76
CA GLY A 153 1.06 4.64 -11.41
C GLY A 153 2.50 5.16 -11.24
N THR A 154 2.70 6.29 -10.60
CA THR A 154 4.01 6.87 -10.25
C THR A 154 3.87 7.73 -9.01
N ARG A 155 5.00 8.03 -8.34
CA ARG A 155 5.00 9.06 -7.29
C ARG A 155 4.82 10.42 -7.91
N ASN A 156 3.81 11.11 -7.46
CA ASN A 156 3.49 12.45 -7.90
C ASN A 156 4.46 13.46 -7.24
N LYS A 157 4.99 14.37 -8.04
CA LYS A 157 5.89 15.44 -7.58
C LYS A 157 5.19 16.77 -7.37
N THR A 158 3.89 16.84 -7.70
CA THR A 158 3.07 18.06 -7.58
C THR A 158 1.99 17.87 -6.52
N ASP A 159 1.34 18.94 -6.12
CA ASP A 159 0.23 18.90 -5.16
C ASP A 159 -1.10 18.48 -5.81
N GLU A 160 -1.18 18.50 -7.15
CA GLU A 160 -2.35 18.08 -7.89
C GLU A 160 -2.40 16.56 -8.04
N LEU A 161 -3.54 15.97 -7.76
CA LEU A 161 -3.77 14.54 -7.94
C LEU A 161 -3.70 14.15 -9.43
N LEU A 162 -2.84 13.19 -9.77
CA LEU A 162 -2.74 12.69 -11.15
C LEU A 162 -3.98 11.85 -11.53
N PRO A 163 -4.31 11.77 -12.83
CA PRO A 163 -5.41 10.95 -13.30
C PRO A 163 -5.23 9.48 -12.90
N PHE A 164 -6.30 8.87 -12.41
CA PHE A 164 -6.30 7.47 -11.99
C PHE A 164 -6.44 6.54 -13.20
N LYS A 165 -5.60 5.51 -13.23
CA LYS A 165 -5.67 4.45 -14.25
C LYS A 165 -6.86 3.54 -13.98
N GLU A 166 -7.85 3.54 -14.86
CA GLU A 166 -9.09 2.72 -14.77
C GLU A 166 -8.82 1.22 -14.53
N GLY A 167 -7.73 0.70 -15.09
CA GLY A 167 -7.33 -0.70 -14.89
C GLY A 167 -7.09 -1.08 -13.42
N SER A 168 -6.80 -0.12 -12.55
CA SER A 168 -6.57 -0.33 -11.11
C SER A 168 -7.83 -0.80 -10.39
N PHE A 169 -9.02 -0.44 -10.87
CA PHE A 169 -10.30 -0.75 -10.24
C PHE A 169 -10.88 -2.11 -10.67
N LYS A 170 -10.33 -2.72 -11.73
CA LYS A 170 -10.81 -4.01 -12.24
C LYS A 170 -10.78 -5.13 -11.20
N MET A 171 -9.85 -5.06 -10.24
CA MET A 171 -9.80 -6.04 -9.14
C MET A 171 -11.10 -5.99 -8.33
N ALA A 172 -11.56 -4.82 -7.89
CA ALA A 172 -12.81 -4.68 -7.15
C ALA A 172 -14.05 -4.92 -8.02
N GLU A 173 -14.07 -4.42 -9.26
CA GLU A 173 -15.19 -4.63 -10.18
C GLU A 173 -15.45 -6.11 -10.49
N LYS A 174 -14.38 -6.92 -10.55
CA LYS A 174 -14.51 -8.36 -10.85
C LYS A 174 -14.77 -9.23 -9.61
N THR A 175 -14.30 -8.82 -8.45
CA THR A 175 -14.50 -9.57 -7.21
C THR A 175 -15.74 -9.10 -6.45
N GLY A 176 -16.13 -7.85 -6.63
CA GLY A 176 -17.20 -7.20 -5.87
C GLY A 176 -16.76 -6.72 -4.48
N CYS A 177 -15.46 -6.77 -4.16
CA CYS A 177 -14.97 -6.26 -2.87
C CYS A 177 -15.10 -4.73 -2.79
N ALA A 178 -15.14 -4.21 -1.56
CA ALA A 178 -15.11 -2.77 -1.33
C ALA A 178 -13.80 -2.15 -1.81
N VAL A 179 -13.89 -0.94 -2.38
CA VAL A 179 -12.76 -0.04 -2.63
C VAL A 179 -12.67 0.92 -1.44
N ILE A 180 -11.52 0.98 -0.80
CA ILE A 180 -11.26 1.90 0.31
C ILE A 180 -10.37 3.03 -0.21
N PRO A 181 -10.92 4.24 -0.40
CA PRO A 181 -10.10 5.39 -0.75
C PRO A 181 -9.28 5.85 0.44
N ILE A 182 -7.99 6.13 0.23
CA ILE A 182 -7.07 6.63 1.26
C ILE A 182 -6.44 7.92 0.75
N ALA A 183 -6.58 8.99 1.50
CA ALA A 183 -5.86 10.24 1.29
C ALA A 183 -4.67 10.34 2.24
N ILE A 184 -3.48 10.62 1.68
CA ILE A 184 -2.25 10.77 2.45
C ILE A 184 -1.73 12.20 2.19
N SER A 185 -1.72 13.03 3.22
CA SER A 185 -1.26 14.42 3.15
C SER A 185 0.09 14.56 3.85
N HIS A 186 0.98 15.38 3.29
CA HIS A 186 2.29 15.76 3.84
C HIS A 186 3.33 14.62 3.94
N SER A 187 3.11 13.48 3.31
CA SER A 187 4.09 12.37 3.35
C SER A 187 5.40 12.69 2.64
N ALA A 188 5.37 13.51 1.60
CA ALA A 188 6.56 13.98 0.88
C ALA A 188 7.51 14.84 1.76
N ASP A 189 6.99 15.47 2.82
CA ASP A 189 7.78 16.28 3.75
C ASP A 189 8.73 15.46 4.61
N ILE A 190 8.53 14.13 4.67
CA ILE A 190 9.45 13.24 5.39
C ILE A 190 10.77 13.12 4.63
N PHE A 191 10.74 12.99 3.30
CA PHE A 191 11.94 12.68 2.52
C PHE A 191 12.01 13.39 1.16
N GLU A 192 10.99 13.29 0.31
CA GLU A 192 11.05 13.73 -1.10
C GLU A 192 11.29 15.24 -1.22
N ASN A 193 10.63 16.06 -0.40
CA ASN A 193 10.78 17.51 -0.38
C ASN A 193 12.11 17.97 0.24
N HIS A 194 12.84 17.05 0.88
CA HIS A 194 14.10 17.33 1.58
C HIS A 194 15.26 16.43 1.16
N PHE A 195 15.10 15.75 0.02
CA PHE A 195 16.11 14.80 -0.47
C PHE A 195 17.53 15.40 -0.45
N PRO A 196 18.54 14.68 0.10
CA PRO A 196 18.50 13.33 0.64
C PRO A 196 18.26 13.23 2.18
N LEU A 197 17.62 14.20 2.78
CA LEU A 197 17.45 14.27 4.24
C LEU A 197 16.08 13.74 4.67
N ILE A 198 16.04 12.92 5.72
CA ILE A 198 14.81 12.58 6.44
C ILE A 198 14.57 13.66 7.51
N ARG A 199 13.38 14.28 7.47
CA ARG A 199 12.92 15.27 8.45
C ARG A 199 11.68 14.78 9.18
N PRO A 200 11.51 15.13 10.46
CA PRO A 200 10.24 14.93 11.16
C PRO A 200 9.11 15.65 10.42
N ALA A 201 8.01 14.95 10.22
CA ALA A 201 6.82 15.50 9.58
C ALA A 201 5.54 15.02 10.28
N SER A 202 4.51 15.86 10.24
CA SER A 202 3.15 15.46 10.65
C SER A 202 2.38 15.07 9.41
N VAL A 203 1.97 13.82 9.34
CA VAL A 203 1.28 13.22 8.20
C VAL A 203 -0.15 12.88 8.60
N ILE A 204 -1.10 13.21 7.74
CA ILE A 204 -2.51 12.86 7.92
C ILE A 204 -2.84 11.73 6.94
N VAL A 205 -3.46 10.67 7.46
CA VAL A 205 -3.99 9.56 6.68
C VAL A 205 -5.48 9.47 6.94
N GLU A 206 -6.29 9.74 5.92
CA GLU A 206 -7.74 9.65 6.01
C GLU A 206 -8.24 8.50 5.15
N TYR A 207 -8.99 7.56 5.77
CA TYR A 207 -9.70 6.48 5.11
C TYR A 207 -11.11 6.95 4.85
N GLY A 208 -11.52 6.95 3.59
CA GLY A 208 -12.89 7.28 3.19
C GLY A 208 -13.84 6.11 3.35
N GLU A 209 -15.13 6.39 3.16
CA GLU A 209 -16.18 5.37 3.18
C GLU A 209 -15.93 4.30 2.11
N PRO A 210 -16.27 3.03 2.40
CA PRO A 210 -16.17 1.95 1.43
C PRO A 210 -17.03 2.21 0.21
N ILE A 211 -16.44 2.05 -0.98
CA ILE A 211 -17.13 2.19 -2.26
C ILE A 211 -17.38 0.80 -2.82
N TRP A 212 -18.65 0.45 -3.01
CA TRP A 212 -19.06 -0.85 -3.54
C TRP A 212 -19.36 -0.76 -5.04
N PRO A 213 -18.52 -1.38 -5.92
CA PRO A 213 -18.70 -1.26 -7.38
C PRO A 213 -20.06 -1.75 -7.88
N LYS A 214 -20.64 -2.76 -7.20
CA LYS A 214 -21.96 -3.29 -7.55
C LYS A 214 -23.07 -2.29 -7.27
N GLU A 215 -23.00 -1.57 -6.17
CA GLU A 215 -23.99 -0.55 -5.79
C GLU A 215 -23.94 0.65 -6.74
N LEU A 216 -22.72 1.10 -7.08
CA LEU A 216 -22.54 2.17 -8.07
C LEU A 216 -23.15 1.80 -9.43
N LYS A 217 -22.96 0.56 -9.87
CA LYS A 217 -23.52 0.08 -11.12
C LYS A 217 -25.06 0.00 -11.08
N ALA A 218 -25.62 -0.45 -9.96
CA ALA A 218 -27.07 -0.53 -9.76
C ALA A 218 -27.72 0.85 -9.73
N ALA A 219 -27.03 1.86 -9.18
CA ALA A 219 -27.47 3.25 -9.15
C ALA A 219 -27.39 3.97 -10.53
N GLY A 220 -26.97 3.27 -11.60
CA GLY A 220 -26.87 3.82 -12.96
C GLY A 220 -25.75 4.84 -13.14
N ASN A 221 -24.80 4.91 -12.21
CA ASN A 221 -23.85 6.01 -12.12
C ASN A 221 -22.38 5.62 -12.25
N LYS A 222 -21.60 6.66 -12.34
CA LYS A 222 -20.16 6.89 -12.39
C LYS A 222 -19.27 5.64 -12.32
N LYS A 223 -18.20 5.64 -13.09
CA LYS A 223 -17.13 4.65 -12.96
C LYS A 223 -16.55 4.67 -11.54
N THR A 224 -16.28 3.51 -10.98
CA THR A 224 -15.69 3.34 -9.64
C THR A 224 -14.45 4.22 -9.43
N GLY A 225 -13.62 4.34 -10.47
CA GLY A 225 -12.42 5.19 -10.45
C GLY A 225 -12.71 6.66 -10.24
N ALA A 226 -13.72 7.20 -10.92
CA ALA A 226 -14.10 8.62 -10.79
C ALA A 226 -14.60 8.94 -9.38
N VAL A 227 -15.48 8.08 -8.81
CA VAL A 227 -15.98 8.27 -7.44
C VAL A 227 -14.87 8.19 -6.42
N CYS A 228 -13.96 7.23 -6.58
CA CYS A 228 -12.81 7.08 -5.67
C CYS A 228 -11.85 8.28 -5.77
N GLN A 229 -11.59 8.79 -6.98
CA GLN A 229 -10.74 9.96 -7.20
C GLN A 229 -11.36 11.22 -6.59
N GLU A 230 -12.66 11.44 -6.77
CA GLU A 230 -13.42 12.53 -6.14
C GLU A 230 -13.33 12.47 -4.61
N ALA A 231 -13.50 11.27 -4.02
CA ALA A 231 -13.41 11.07 -2.57
C ALA A 231 -12.00 11.41 -2.04
N ILE A 232 -10.94 10.90 -2.70
CA ILE A 232 -9.56 11.21 -2.30
C ILE A 232 -9.27 12.71 -2.45
N LEU A 233 -9.70 13.33 -3.55
CA LEU A 233 -9.51 14.76 -3.77
C LEU A 233 -10.20 15.62 -2.68
N ALA A 234 -11.42 15.24 -2.28
CA ALA A 234 -12.16 15.92 -1.22
C ALA A 234 -11.43 15.84 0.12
N MET A 235 -10.92 14.64 0.48
CA MET A 235 -10.13 14.44 1.70
C MET A 235 -8.82 15.23 1.67
N LEU A 236 -8.09 15.22 0.54
CA LEU A 236 -6.84 15.99 0.40
C LEU A 236 -7.09 17.50 0.55
N LYS A 237 -8.14 18.06 -0.07
CA LYS A 237 -8.51 19.48 0.06
C LYS A 237 -8.81 19.90 1.50
N LYS A 238 -9.42 19.01 2.30
CA LYS A 238 -9.71 19.25 3.71
C LYS A 238 -8.45 19.45 4.56
N HIS A 239 -7.31 18.89 4.10
CA HIS A 239 -6.04 18.89 4.81
C HIS A 239 -4.94 19.72 4.11
N SER A 240 -5.32 20.52 3.09
CA SER A 240 -4.42 21.43 2.36
C SER A 240 -4.39 22.80 3.04
N GLY A 241 -3.98 22.86 4.30
CA GLY A 241 -3.87 24.08 5.07
C GLY A 241 -2.51 24.19 5.74
#